data_2e17ae452a00fcd72edfd63634884b41
#
_entry.id   2e17ae452a00fcd72edfd63634884b41
#
_cell.length_a   1.000
_cell.length_b   1.000
_cell.length_c   1.000
_cell.angle_alpha   90.00
_cell.angle_beta   90.00
_cell.angle_gamma   90.00
#
_symmetry.space_group_name_H-M   'P 1'
#
loop_
_entity.id
_entity.type
_entity.pdbx_description
1 polymer ?
#
loop_
_entity_poly.entity_id
_entity_poly.type
_entity_poly.pdbx_seq_one_letter_code
_entity_poly.pdbx_strand_id
1 'polypeptide(L)'
;MKWSGNQLKAIEGRGSDIIVSAAAGSGKTAVLIQRLKSLVTDDGVSLDEVLVATFTNAAAAELKERLAKALTQEIEATQDDEQREFLFVQRKNIETASIGTFHSFAIDLLREFHYRAGISKNFGILSQQSDVLITREALDTVFTEFFEAKDECFLAFLDAYSNDKSDDDIKKNIIDVYTKLRALPYYDAILDREVEVFKRATLDFNSLSSLHEYRELIKKMFSDEKKYFDLLLGMLDDAGCVSLKEKVQKLFSHVYEPNIDFMTADIDDIRLYAKKLLDEFPAMRVSKDEKESYEEVKDECQKIARKFKAIIKDDLLGSILTVPLEREPELMREAEARLIMFSRIIKNMDKISFKLKQERNAYSFSDLEHLALRVLCMDDVALIYKDRIKHIFVDEYQDSNEMQEEILHKFAENNLFLVGDVKQSIYRFRFAEPSLFEGRYDAYLGTSSSGGVVDLKENYRSKQAVIDAVNALFKAVIPKYDERHRLVAGRKNQDFIGEVKVCKAEFDKEILNDEKLKSNEKYRYYLKLIDTLGKDFYEGLLIGSEIKAAVGREYFDAKEGVQKKLQFSDIAVLFRSIKGRGKKIRLALELL
;
A
#
# COMPACT_ATOMS: atom_id res chain seq x y z
N MET A 1 8.09 -31.66 13.84
CA MET A 1 8.69 -30.32 13.59
C MET A 1 9.02 -29.73 14.95
N LYS A 2 10.19 -29.10 15.15
CA LYS A 2 10.51 -28.47 16.44
C LYS A 2 10.19 -26.98 16.30
N TRP A 3 9.21 -26.50 17.06
CA TRP A 3 8.78 -25.12 17.07
C TRP A 3 9.73 -24.23 17.85
N SER A 4 9.93 -22.97 17.44
CA SER A 4 10.65 -21.98 18.24
C SER A 4 9.78 -21.48 19.40
N GLY A 5 10.39 -20.84 20.41
CA GLY A 5 9.64 -20.33 21.55
C GLY A 5 8.56 -19.32 21.16
N ASN A 6 8.83 -18.46 20.17
CA ASN A 6 7.84 -17.49 19.68
C ASN A 6 6.73 -18.17 18.85
N GLN A 7 7.08 -19.18 18.05
CA GLN A 7 6.07 -19.98 17.37
C GLN A 7 5.13 -20.68 18.35
N LEU A 8 5.66 -21.27 19.45
CA LEU A 8 4.85 -21.87 20.50
C LEU A 8 3.93 -20.84 21.16
N LYS A 9 4.44 -19.65 21.51
CA LYS A 9 3.58 -18.57 22.05
C LYS A 9 2.41 -18.22 21.13
N ALA A 10 2.64 -18.16 19.82
CA ALA A 10 1.59 -17.90 18.84
C ALA A 10 0.59 -19.06 18.74
N ILE A 11 1.05 -20.31 18.86
CA ILE A 11 0.19 -21.51 18.76
C ILE A 11 -0.66 -21.68 20.03
N GLU A 12 -0.07 -21.51 21.20
CA GLU A 12 -0.66 -21.84 22.51
C GLU A 12 -1.42 -20.69 23.17
N GLY A 13 -1.15 -19.42 22.79
CA GLY A 13 -1.82 -18.24 23.37
C GLY A 13 -3.33 -18.33 23.27
N ARG A 14 -4.06 -18.02 24.35
CA ARG A 14 -5.53 -18.08 24.44
C ARG A 14 -6.06 -16.87 25.23
N GLY A 15 -7.34 -16.56 25.07
CA GLY A 15 -8.09 -15.62 25.90
C GLY A 15 -7.81 -14.14 25.63
N SER A 16 -7.08 -13.81 24.57
CA SER A 16 -6.84 -12.44 24.12
C SER A 16 -6.60 -12.40 22.62
N ASP A 17 -6.73 -11.23 22.03
CA ASP A 17 -6.27 -10.98 20.67
C ASP A 17 -4.76 -11.23 20.56
N ILE A 18 -4.33 -11.73 19.42
CA ILE A 18 -2.90 -11.94 19.14
C ILE A 18 -2.58 -11.40 17.74
N ILE A 19 -1.58 -10.54 17.66
CA ILE A 19 -0.97 -10.13 16.40
C ILE A 19 0.40 -10.78 16.24
N VAL A 20 0.58 -11.45 15.12
CA VAL A 20 1.82 -12.15 14.76
C VAL A 20 2.50 -11.39 13.64
N SER A 21 3.57 -10.66 13.99
CA SER A 21 4.45 -10.05 13.00
C SER A 21 5.41 -11.12 12.50
N ALA A 22 5.12 -11.66 11.33
CA ALA A 22 5.75 -12.87 10.84
C ALA A 22 6.55 -12.59 9.56
N ALA A 23 7.85 -12.50 9.68
CA ALA A 23 8.76 -12.26 8.57
C ALA A 23 8.62 -13.31 7.44
N ALA A 24 9.05 -12.94 6.23
CA ALA A 24 9.09 -13.86 5.10
C ALA A 24 9.80 -15.17 5.46
N GLY A 25 9.18 -16.31 5.16
CA GLY A 25 9.77 -17.62 5.45
C GLY A 25 9.84 -18.02 6.93
N SER A 26 9.17 -17.31 7.84
CA SER A 26 9.11 -17.62 9.28
C SER A 26 8.17 -18.76 9.65
N GLY A 27 7.41 -19.28 8.67
CA GLY A 27 6.43 -20.34 8.88
C GLY A 27 5.04 -19.86 9.28
N LYS A 28 4.63 -18.64 8.87
CA LYS A 28 3.28 -18.05 9.10
C LYS A 28 2.16 -19.08 8.97
N THR A 29 2.01 -19.67 7.79
CA THR A 29 0.95 -20.65 7.49
C THR A 29 1.06 -21.91 8.34
N ALA A 30 2.28 -22.37 8.66
CA ALA A 30 2.49 -23.53 9.52
C ALA A 30 2.04 -23.27 10.96
N VAL A 31 2.35 -22.07 11.51
CA VAL A 31 1.89 -21.63 12.84
C VAL A 31 0.36 -21.51 12.86
N LEU A 32 -0.25 -20.92 11.83
CA LEU A 32 -1.70 -20.75 11.72
C LEU A 32 -2.40 -22.13 11.70
N ILE A 33 -1.93 -23.06 10.86
CA ILE A 33 -2.48 -24.42 10.78
C ILE A 33 -2.31 -25.17 12.11
N GLN A 34 -1.13 -25.07 12.73
CA GLN A 34 -0.88 -25.75 14.01
C GLN A 34 -1.76 -25.20 15.13
N ARG A 35 -1.99 -23.88 15.15
CA ARG A 35 -2.92 -23.25 16.10
C ARG A 35 -4.37 -23.73 15.86
N LEU A 36 -4.84 -23.73 14.61
CA LEU A 36 -6.16 -24.27 14.26
C LEU A 36 -6.31 -25.73 14.68
N LYS A 37 -5.28 -26.54 14.39
CA LYS A 37 -5.24 -27.92 14.82
C LYS A 37 -5.35 -28.04 16.33
N SER A 38 -4.53 -27.30 17.10
CA SER A 38 -4.53 -27.31 18.57
C SER A 38 -5.89 -26.90 19.15
N LEU A 39 -6.57 -25.88 18.58
CA LEU A 39 -7.93 -25.51 18.99
C LEU A 39 -8.92 -26.68 18.84
N VAL A 40 -8.82 -27.42 17.74
CA VAL A 40 -9.71 -28.56 17.47
C VAL A 40 -9.34 -29.77 18.32
N THR A 41 -8.03 -30.11 18.42
CA THR A 41 -7.58 -31.34 19.09
C THR A 41 -7.50 -31.23 20.60
N ASP A 42 -7.05 -30.08 21.12
CA ASP A 42 -6.71 -29.89 22.52
C ASP A 42 -7.82 -29.15 23.27
N ASP A 43 -8.45 -28.16 22.63
CA ASP A 43 -9.50 -27.32 23.23
C ASP A 43 -10.92 -27.77 22.85
N GLY A 44 -11.08 -28.75 21.93
CA GLY A 44 -12.38 -29.27 21.52
C GLY A 44 -13.23 -28.28 20.71
N VAL A 45 -12.63 -27.27 20.11
CA VAL A 45 -13.33 -26.23 19.33
C VAL A 45 -13.84 -26.82 18.03
N SER A 46 -15.12 -26.59 17.71
CA SER A 46 -15.70 -26.98 16.44
C SER A 46 -15.32 -26.01 15.32
N LEU A 47 -15.13 -26.51 14.09
CA LEU A 47 -14.75 -25.67 12.93
C LEU A 47 -15.85 -24.68 12.50
N ASP A 48 -17.09 -24.89 12.90
CA ASP A 48 -18.19 -23.93 12.70
C ASP A 48 -18.13 -22.73 13.66
N GLU A 49 -17.33 -22.81 14.73
CA GLU A 49 -17.01 -21.70 15.62
C GLU A 49 -15.79 -20.88 15.18
N VAL A 50 -15.20 -21.23 14.03
CA VAL A 50 -13.96 -20.62 13.53
C VAL A 50 -14.20 -19.90 12.20
N LEU A 51 -13.75 -18.65 12.12
CA LEU A 51 -13.62 -17.90 10.88
C LEU A 51 -12.14 -17.76 10.49
N VAL A 52 -11.79 -18.15 9.26
CA VAL A 52 -10.45 -17.91 8.71
C VAL A 52 -10.57 -17.09 7.45
N ALA A 53 -10.12 -15.86 7.49
CA ALA A 53 -10.06 -14.95 6.35
C ALA A 53 -8.65 -14.96 5.72
N THR A 54 -8.59 -15.24 4.42
CA THR A 54 -7.36 -15.21 3.62
C THR A 54 -7.48 -14.21 2.49
N PHE A 55 -6.35 -13.79 1.93
CA PHE A 55 -6.35 -12.83 0.82
C PHE A 55 -6.78 -13.44 -0.53
N THR A 56 -6.55 -14.73 -0.76
CA THR A 56 -6.88 -15.39 -2.02
C THR A 56 -7.58 -16.73 -1.81
N ASN A 57 -8.44 -17.10 -2.78
CA ASN A 57 -9.08 -18.43 -2.78
C ASN A 57 -8.06 -19.58 -2.83
N ALA A 58 -6.92 -19.38 -3.51
CA ALA A 58 -5.85 -20.37 -3.55
C ALA A 58 -5.23 -20.61 -2.17
N ALA A 59 -4.99 -19.53 -1.39
CA ALA A 59 -4.49 -19.65 -0.02
C ALA A 59 -5.50 -20.36 0.90
N ALA A 60 -6.78 -20.04 0.76
CA ALA A 60 -7.85 -20.73 1.51
C ALA A 60 -7.90 -22.23 1.17
N ALA A 61 -7.82 -22.59 -0.11
CA ALA A 61 -7.80 -23.98 -0.55
C ALA A 61 -6.57 -24.74 -0.01
N GLU A 62 -5.38 -24.13 -0.10
CA GLU A 62 -4.14 -24.70 0.48
C GLU A 62 -4.26 -24.90 1.99
N LEU A 63 -4.86 -23.95 2.69
CA LEU A 63 -5.06 -24.02 4.13
C LEU A 63 -6.02 -25.17 4.50
N LYS A 64 -7.16 -25.30 3.78
CA LYS A 64 -8.10 -26.41 3.94
C LYS A 64 -7.41 -27.76 3.73
N GLU A 65 -6.64 -27.91 2.65
CA GLU A 65 -5.90 -29.16 2.35
C GLU A 65 -4.91 -29.53 3.47
N ARG A 66 -4.11 -28.55 3.92
CA ARG A 66 -3.12 -28.77 4.98
C ARG A 66 -3.77 -29.09 6.32
N LEU A 67 -4.87 -28.43 6.67
CA LEU A 67 -5.64 -28.71 7.88
C LEU A 67 -6.26 -30.11 7.80
N ALA A 68 -6.86 -30.50 6.66
CA ALA A 68 -7.40 -31.83 6.44
C ALA A 68 -6.34 -32.92 6.65
N LYS A 69 -5.14 -32.70 6.10
CA LYS A 69 -4.01 -33.63 6.28
C LYS A 69 -3.58 -33.72 7.75
N ALA A 70 -3.49 -32.58 8.44
CA ALA A 70 -3.13 -32.54 9.85
C ALA A 70 -4.15 -33.28 10.74
N LEU A 71 -5.46 -33.06 10.51
CA LEU A 71 -6.51 -33.75 11.25
C LEU A 71 -6.55 -35.27 10.93
N THR A 72 -6.27 -35.65 9.68
CA THR A 72 -6.18 -37.09 9.33
C THR A 72 -5.06 -37.77 10.12
N GLN A 73 -3.89 -37.13 10.25
CA GLN A 73 -2.78 -37.68 11.05
C GLN A 73 -3.13 -37.82 12.53
N GLU A 74 -3.93 -36.91 13.09
CA GLU A 74 -4.40 -37.00 14.48
C GLU A 74 -5.44 -38.11 14.66
N ILE A 75 -6.35 -38.26 13.73
CA ILE A 75 -7.35 -39.37 13.72
C ILE A 75 -6.63 -40.72 13.76
N GLU A 76 -5.54 -40.85 12.98
CA GLU A 76 -4.73 -42.10 12.93
C GLU A 76 -3.93 -42.32 14.22
N ALA A 77 -3.50 -41.25 14.90
CA ALA A 77 -2.67 -41.32 16.11
C ALA A 77 -3.50 -41.47 17.40
N THR A 78 -4.74 -41.00 17.41
CA THR A 78 -5.63 -40.99 18.58
C THR A 78 -6.16 -42.36 18.90
N GLN A 79 -6.06 -42.78 20.18
CA GLN A 79 -6.57 -44.06 20.68
C GLN A 79 -7.94 -43.92 21.36
N ASP A 80 -8.36 -42.72 21.69
CA ASP A 80 -9.66 -42.39 22.25
C ASP A 80 -10.72 -42.39 21.15
N ASP A 81 -11.74 -43.21 21.29
CA ASP A 81 -12.77 -43.36 20.28
C ASP A 81 -13.69 -42.13 20.19
N GLU A 82 -14.00 -41.44 21.30
CA GLU A 82 -14.81 -40.22 21.30
C GLU A 82 -14.07 -39.07 20.60
N GLN A 83 -12.80 -38.89 20.93
CA GLN A 83 -11.96 -37.91 20.27
C GLN A 83 -11.78 -38.21 18.79
N ARG A 84 -11.61 -39.49 18.42
CA ARG A 84 -11.49 -39.91 17.02
C ARG A 84 -12.77 -39.60 16.23
N GLU A 85 -13.93 -39.86 16.79
CA GLU A 85 -15.22 -39.53 16.15
C GLU A 85 -15.39 -38.02 16.00
N PHE A 86 -15.10 -37.24 17.02
CA PHE A 86 -15.13 -35.78 16.95
C PHE A 86 -14.21 -35.26 15.83
N LEU A 87 -12.96 -35.69 15.78
CA LEU A 87 -11.99 -35.24 14.76
C LEU A 87 -12.43 -35.67 13.35
N PHE A 88 -13.07 -36.82 13.21
CA PHE A 88 -13.62 -37.28 11.92
C PHE A 88 -14.75 -36.36 11.44
N VAL A 89 -15.64 -35.93 12.34
CA VAL A 89 -16.67 -34.92 12.04
C VAL A 89 -16.04 -33.60 11.65
N GLN A 90 -15.05 -33.10 12.42
CA GLN A 90 -14.37 -31.84 12.10
C GLN A 90 -13.68 -31.90 10.74
N ARG A 91 -13.04 -33.02 10.40
CA ARG A 91 -12.41 -33.19 9.09
C ARG A 91 -13.43 -33.10 7.94
N LYS A 92 -14.65 -33.63 8.11
CA LYS A 92 -15.73 -33.47 7.12
C LYS A 92 -16.21 -32.02 7.02
N ASN A 93 -16.27 -31.32 8.15
CA ASN A 93 -16.76 -29.96 8.23
C ASN A 93 -15.80 -28.94 7.60
N ILE A 94 -14.54 -29.29 7.27
CA ILE A 94 -13.59 -28.37 6.63
C ILE A 94 -14.16 -27.72 5.36
N GLU A 95 -14.92 -28.46 4.56
CA GLU A 95 -15.47 -27.95 3.30
C GLU A 95 -16.55 -26.88 3.53
N THR A 96 -17.32 -27.00 4.60
CA THR A 96 -18.42 -26.09 4.96
C THR A 96 -18.00 -25.04 6.00
N ALA A 97 -16.81 -25.19 6.62
CA ALA A 97 -16.28 -24.24 7.57
C ALA A 97 -16.02 -22.88 6.92
N SER A 98 -16.16 -21.82 7.71
CA SER A 98 -15.90 -20.43 7.29
C SER A 98 -14.39 -20.17 7.06
N ILE A 99 -13.78 -20.95 6.17
CA ILE A 99 -12.39 -20.81 5.74
C ILE A 99 -12.40 -20.34 4.29
N GLY A 100 -12.11 -19.06 4.06
CA GLY A 100 -12.25 -18.44 2.75
C GLY A 100 -11.64 -17.06 2.67
N THR A 101 -12.03 -16.27 1.67
CA THR A 101 -11.72 -14.84 1.59
C THR A 101 -12.76 -14.03 2.36
N PHE A 102 -12.44 -12.77 2.67
CA PHE A 102 -13.44 -11.83 3.23
C PHE A 102 -14.70 -11.74 2.36
N HIS A 103 -14.53 -11.75 1.04
CA HIS A 103 -15.68 -11.75 0.12
C HIS A 103 -16.52 -13.02 0.26
N SER A 104 -15.89 -14.20 0.45
CA SER A 104 -16.63 -15.45 0.69
C SER A 104 -17.46 -15.34 1.97
N PHE A 105 -16.88 -14.83 3.05
CA PHE A 105 -17.58 -14.57 4.30
C PHE A 105 -18.77 -13.61 4.11
N ALA A 106 -18.56 -12.47 3.41
CA ALA A 106 -19.64 -11.53 3.13
C ALA A 106 -20.77 -12.16 2.31
N ILE A 107 -20.44 -13.01 1.33
CA ILE A 107 -21.43 -13.74 0.52
C ILE A 107 -22.25 -14.69 1.39
N ASP A 108 -21.61 -15.47 2.26
CA ASP A 108 -22.28 -16.44 3.10
C ASP A 108 -23.19 -15.75 4.12
N LEU A 109 -22.71 -14.67 4.76
CA LEU A 109 -23.52 -13.82 5.63
C LEU A 109 -24.75 -13.26 4.91
N LEU A 110 -24.54 -12.73 3.70
CA LEU A 110 -25.65 -12.15 2.92
C LEU A 110 -26.63 -13.19 2.39
N ARG A 111 -26.20 -14.41 2.12
CA ARG A 111 -27.12 -15.52 1.77
C ARG A 111 -27.96 -15.98 2.96
N GLU A 112 -27.39 -15.94 4.16
CA GLU A 112 -28.10 -16.25 5.41
C GLU A 112 -29.09 -15.14 5.77
N PHE A 113 -28.68 -13.88 5.70
CA PHE A 113 -29.46 -12.70 6.08
C PHE A 113 -29.93 -11.84 4.88
N HIS A 114 -30.14 -12.49 3.71
CA HIS A 114 -30.55 -11.79 2.48
C HIS A 114 -31.76 -10.87 2.67
N TYR A 115 -32.75 -11.30 3.47
CA TYR A 115 -33.94 -10.54 3.76
C TYR A 115 -33.66 -9.26 4.57
N ARG A 116 -32.64 -9.25 5.42
CA ARG A 116 -32.16 -8.05 6.13
C ARG A 116 -31.42 -7.10 5.20
N ALA A 117 -30.68 -7.65 4.26
CA ALA A 117 -29.99 -6.86 3.25
C ALA A 117 -30.91 -6.27 2.17
N GLY A 118 -32.15 -6.77 2.07
CA GLY A 118 -33.12 -6.39 1.02
C GLY A 118 -32.73 -6.88 -0.36
N ILE A 119 -32.07 -8.05 -0.47
CA ILE A 119 -31.61 -8.67 -1.70
C ILE A 119 -32.14 -10.11 -1.82
N SER A 120 -32.09 -10.68 -3.02
CA SER A 120 -32.43 -12.10 -3.23
C SER A 120 -31.36 -13.00 -2.66
N LYS A 121 -31.73 -14.17 -2.13
CA LYS A 121 -30.77 -15.19 -1.66
C LYS A 121 -29.84 -15.68 -2.78
N ASN A 122 -30.35 -15.75 -4.00
CA ASN A 122 -29.62 -16.26 -5.16
C ASN A 122 -29.09 -15.12 -6.04
N PHE A 123 -28.43 -14.14 -5.42
CA PHE A 123 -27.78 -13.06 -6.14
C PHE A 123 -26.53 -13.53 -6.87
N GLY A 124 -26.26 -12.89 -8.01
CA GLY A 124 -25.04 -13.08 -8.79
C GLY A 124 -23.93 -12.12 -8.37
N ILE A 125 -22.71 -12.41 -8.81
CA ILE A 125 -21.53 -11.55 -8.60
C ILE A 125 -21.15 -10.93 -9.95
N LEU A 126 -21.05 -9.61 -9.99
CA LEU A 126 -20.66 -8.87 -11.19
C LEU A 126 -19.15 -9.01 -11.45
N SER A 127 -18.79 -9.14 -12.72
CA SER A 127 -17.40 -8.93 -13.11
C SER A 127 -17.01 -7.46 -12.94
N GLN A 128 -15.72 -7.19 -12.75
CA GLN A 128 -15.23 -5.82 -12.64
C GLN A 128 -15.61 -4.96 -13.85
N GLN A 129 -15.59 -5.55 -15.06
CA GLN A 129 -16.00 -4.86 -16.28
C GLN A 129 -17.48 -4.47 -16.28
N SER A 130 -18.35 -5.39 -15.83
CA SER A 130 -19.79 -5.15 -15.73
C SER A 130 -20.12 -4.08 -14.69
N ASP A 131 -19.41 -4.09 -13.56
CA ASP A 131 -19.56 -3.08 -12.50
C ASP A 131 -19.18 -1.68 -12.98
N VAL A 132 -18.08 -1.54 -13.71
CA VAL A 132 -17.65 -0.26 -14.33
C VAL A 132 -18.70 0.25 -15.32
N LEU A 133 -19.27 -0.62 -16.13
CA LEU A 133 -20.31 -0.22 -17.09
C LEU A 133 -21.59 0.27 -16.41
N ILE A 134 -22.04 -0.44 -15.36
CA ILE A 134 -23.23 -0.03 -14.58
C ILE A 134 -22.98 1.31 -13.86
N THR A 135 -21.79 1.47 -13.27
CA THR A 135 -21.40 2.71 -12.61
C THR A 135 -21.39 3.89 -13.57
N ARG A 136 -20.91 3.68 -14.81
CA ARG A 136 -20.93 4.70 -15.86
C ARG A 136 -22.36 5.02 -16.31
N GLU A 137 -23.18 4.00 -16.53
CA GLU A 137 -24.60 4.15 -16.86
C GLU A 137 -25.36 4.96 -15.79
N ALA A 138 -25.08 4.68 -14.50
CA ALA A 138 -25.66 5.42 -13.40
C ALA A 138 -25.23 6.90 -13.39
N LEU A 139 -23.95 7.18 -13.63
CA LEU A 139 -23.44 8.55 -13.70
C LEU A 139 -24.04 9.31 -14.89
N ASP A 140 -24.14 8.68 -16.06
CA ASP A 140 -24.75 9.29 -17.24
C ASP A 140 -26.23 9.63 -16.99
N THR A 141 -26.94 8.78 -16.26
CA THR A 141 -28.34 9.04 -15.85
C THR A 141 -28.41 10.25 -14.91
N VAL A 142 -27.54 10.33 -13.89
CA VAL A 142 -27.48 11.47 -12.98
C VAL A 142 -27.22 12.78 -13.72
N PHE A 143 -26.28 12.78 -14.66
CA PHE A 143 -25.97 13.95 -15.48
C PHE A 143 -27.17 14.37 -16.30
N THR A 144 -27.85 13.42 -16.93
CA THR A 144 -29.07 13.69 -17.71
C THR A 144 -30.15 14.30 -16.85
N GLU A 145 -30.43 13.74 -15.66
CA GLU A 145 -31.44 14.28 -14.73
C GLU A 145 -31.12 15.73 -14.31
N PHE A 146 -29.85 16.06 -14.00
CA PHE A 146 -29.46 17.43 -13.65
C PHE A 146 -29.49 18.40 -14.83
N PHE A 147 -29.17 17.95 -16.05
CA PHE A 147 -29.29 18.77 -17.25
C PHE A 147 -30.76 19.07 -17.55
N GLU A 148 -31.64 18.07 -17.48
CA GLU A 148 -33.08 18.25 -17.71
C GLU A 148 -33.73 19.17 -16.67
N ALA A 149 -33.27 19.05 -15.41
CA ALA A 149 -33.73 19.92 -14.33
C ALA A 149 -33.15 21.34 -14.40
N LYS A 150 -32.19 21.58 -15.30
CA LYS A 150 -31.44 22.86 -15.40
C LYS A 150 -30.87 23.30 -14.03
N ASP A 151 -30.30 22.35 -13.27
CA ASP A 151 -29.75 22.63 -11.94
C ASP A 151 -28.57 23.59 -12.06
N GLU A 152 -28.71 24.81 -11.56
CA GLU A 152 -27.71 25.88 -11.66
C GLU A 152 -26.41 25.49 -10.93
N CYS A 153 -26.50 24.79 -9.80
CA CYS A 153 -25.32 24.33 -9.04
C CYS A 153 -24.54 23.29 -9.84
N PHE A 154 -25.22 22.41 -10.55
CA PHE A 154 -24.59 21.41 -11.41
C PHE A 154 -23.93 22.07 -12.62
N LEU A 155 -24.55 23.04 -13.25
CA LEU A 155 -23.97 23.78 -14.38
C LEU A 155 -22.70 24.53 -13.93
N ALA A 156 -22.75 25.21 -12.78
CA ALA A 156 -21.58 25.88 -12.20
C ALA A 156 -20.45 24.90 -11.81
N PHE A 157 -20.81 23.70 -11.36
CA PHE A 157 -19.85 22.63 -11.09
C PHE A 157 -19.17 22.16 -12.39
N LEU A 158 -19.93 21.96 -13.46
CA LEU A 158 -19.37 21.58 -14.76
C LEU A 158 -18.46 22.66 -15.33
N ASP A 159 -18.88 23.92 -15.30
CA ASP A 159 -18.07 25.04 -15.77
C ASP A 159 -16.70 25.13 -15.05
N ALA A 160 -16.66 24.71 -13.78
CA ALA A 160 -15.43 24.72 -13.01
C ALA A 160 -14.46 23.55 -13.32
N TYR A 161 -14.98 22.41 -13.79
CA TYR A 161 -14.19 21.17 -13.91
C TYR A 161 -14.23 20.50 -15.28
N SER A 162 -15.16 20.87 -16.18
CA SER A 162 -15.23 20.33 -17.53
C SER A 162 -14.32 21.08 -18.49
N ASN A 163 -13.91 20.39 -19.54
CA ASN A 163 -13.25 21.00 -20.67
C ASN A 163 -14.29 21.46 -21.69
N ASP A 164 -13.98 22.51 -22.46
CA ASP A 164 -14.86 23.07 -23.52
C ASP A 164 -15.35 22.04 -24.57
N LYS A 165 -14.80 20.82 -24.58
CA LYS A 165 -15.04 19.81 -25.61
C LYS A 165 -15.84 18.60 -25.15
N SER A 166 -15.79 18.23 -23.88
CA SER A 166 -16.38 16.97 -23.39
C SER A 166 -16.39 16.90 -21.86
N ASP A 167 -17.43 16.21 -21.31
CA ASP A 167 -17.57 15.90 -19.88
C ASP A 167 -16.86 14.58 -19.49
N ASP A 168 -16.17 13.92 -20.43
CA ASP A 168 -15.58 12.60 -20.20
C ASP A 168 -14.52 12.62 -19.10
N ASP A 169 -13.70 13.68 -19.03
CA ASP A 169 -12.63 13.79 -18.03
C ASP A 169 -13.20 13.96 -16.62
N ILE A 170 -14.22 14.80 -16.45
CA ILE A 170 -14.88 14.98 -15.14
C ILE A 170 -15.62 13.72 -14.73
N LYS A 171 -16.31 13.05 -15.63
CA LYS A 171 -16.98 11.78 -15.37
C LYS A 171 -16.00 10.71 -14.93
N LYS A 172 -14.86 10.61 -15.59
CA LYS A 172 -13.77 9.71 -15.19
C LYS A 172 -13.27 10.02 -13.79
N ASN A 173 -12.98 11.29 -13.48
CA ASN A 173 -12.52 11.72 -12.17
C ASN A 173 -13.55 11.41 -11.08
N ILE A 174 -14.85 11.63 -11.35
CA ILE A 174 -15.93 11.28 -10.42
C ILE A 174 -15.95 9.78 -10.13
N ILE A 175 -15.84 8.92 -11.16
CA ILE A 175 -15.79 7.47 -10.99
C ILE A 175 -14.55 7.04 -10.22
N ASP A 176 -13.38 7.64 -10.49
CA ASP A 176 -12.15 7.33 -9.79
C ASP A 176 -12.23 7.69 -8.29
N VAL A 177 -12.82 8.84 -7.94
CA VAL A 177 -13.05 9.24 -6.55
C VAL A 177 -14.12 8.36 -5.91
N TYR A 178 -15.23 8.08 -6.59
CA TYR A 178 -16.28 7.18 -6.10
C TYR A 178 -15.71 5.79 -5.76
N THR A 179 -14.87 5.25 -6.64
CA THR A 179 -14.23 3.93 -6.39
C THR A 179 -13.38 3.94 -5.12
N LYS A 180 -12.67 5.05 -4.84
CA LYS A 180 -11.90 5.21 -3.61
C LYS A 180 -12.79 5.36 -2.38
N LEU A 181 -13.86 6.15 -2.49
CA LEU A 181 -14.84 6.32 -1.41
C LEU A 181 -15.52 4.99 -1.05
N ARG A 182 -15.88 4.18 -2.05
CA ARG A 182 -16.47 2.86 -1.86
C ARG A 182 -15.55 1.84 -1.18
N ALA A 183 -14.27 2.11 -1.08
CA ALA A 183 -13.34 1.30 -0.28
C ALA A 183 -13.39 1.62 1.23
N LEU A 184 -14.04 2.74 1.61
CA LEU A 184 -14.18 3.19 2.99
C LEU A 184 -15.52 2.74 3.57
N PRO A 185 -15.58 2.33 4.84
CA PRO A 185 -16.84 2.14 5.55
C PRO A 185 -17.54 3.49 5.73
N TYR A 186 -18.86 3.50 5.66
CA TYR A 186 -19.69 4.70 5.91
C TYR A 186 -19.28 5.94 5.09
N TYR A 187 -18.84 5.76 3.84
CA TYR A 187 -18.34 6.85 2.99
C TYR A 187 -19.34 7.98 2.78
N ASP A 188 -20.64 7.72 2.83
CA ASP A 188 -21.70 8.70 2.77
C ASP A 188 -21.71 9.63 4.00
N ALA A 189 -21.51 9.09 5.19
CA ALA A 189 -21.32 9.88 6.42
C ALA A 189 -20.00 10.67 6.39
N ILE A 190 -18.95 10.12 5.77
CA ILE A 190 -17.69 10.85 5.54
C ILE A 190 -17.95 12.06 4.63
N LEU A 191 -18.65 11.88 3.51
CA LEU A 191 -19.00 12.99 2.63
C LEU A 191 -19.84 14.08 3.35
N ASP A 192 -20.80 13.69 4.16
CA ASP A 192 -21.62 14.63 4.93
C ASP A 192 -20.77 15.39 5.96
N ARG A 193 -19.86 14.70 6.62
CA ARG A 193 -18.90 15.33 7.55
C ARG A 193 -17.99 16.33 6.85
N GLU A 194 -17.46 15.98 5.68
CA GLU A 194 -16.58 16.89 4.93
C GLU A 194 -17.35 18.14 4.46
N VAL A 195 -18.58 18.00 3.98
CA VAL A 195 -19.46 19.14 3.67
C VAL A 195 -19.64 20.04 4.90
N GLU A 196 -19.88 19.47 6.08
CA GLU A 196 -20.04 20.24 7.32
C GLU A 196 -18.76 20.92 7.77
N VAL A 197 -17.59 20.27 7.57
CA VAL A 197 -16.27 20.88 7.81
C VAL A 197 -16.09 22.12 6.93
N PHE A 198 -16.39 22.02 5.63
CA PHE A 198 -16.30 23.16 4.72
C PHE A 198 -17.26 24.29 5.06
N LYS A 199 -18.49 23.99 5.50
CA LYS A 199 -19.44 25.01 5.99
C LYS A 199 -18.89 25.79 7.18
N ARG A 200 -18.27 25.07 8.15
CA ARG A 200 -17.63 25.74 9.30
C ARG A 200 -16.44 26.57 8.87
N ALA A 201 -15.61 26.06 7.97
CA ALA A 201 -14.45 26.76 7.44
C ALA A 201 -14.83 28.03 6.67
N THR A 202 -15.99 28.05 5.99
CA THR A 202 -16.52 29.24 5.33
C THR A 202 -16.89 30.35 6.34
N LEU A 203 -17.26 29.96 7.58
CA LEU A 203 -17.56 30.90 8.66
C LEU A 203 -16.29 31.30 9.43
N ASP A 204 -15.39 30.37 9.65
CA ASP A 204 -14.10 30.57 10.35
C ASP A 204 -13.03 29.64 9.78
N PHE A 205 -12.20 30.21 8.89
CA PHE A 205 -11.10 29.49 8.23
C PHE A 205 -10.09 28.90 9.23
N ASN A 206 -9.84 29.59 10.32
CA ASN A 206 -8.90 29.13 11.35
C ASN A 206 -9.40 27.89 12.13
N SER A 207 -10.69 27.55 12.02
CA SER A 207 -11.25 26.35 12.63
C SER A 207 -10.92 25.04 11.90
N LEU A 208 -10.30 25.11 10.71
CA LEU A 208 -9.88 23.94 9.95
C LEU A 208 -8.76 23.18 10.68
N SER A 209 -9.01 21.94 11.07
CA SER A 209 -7.99 21.04 11.64
C SER A 209 -6.80 20.83 10.68
N SER A 210 -7.07 20.77 9.38
CA SER A 210 -6.06 20.69 8.33
C SER A 210 -5.13 21.90 8.26
N LEU A 211 -5.52 23.06 8.80
CA LEU A 211 -4.66 24.24 8.84
C LEU A 211 -3.41 24.00 9.69
N HIS A 212 -3.53 23.22 10.76
CA HIS A 212 -2.37 22.84 11.58
C HIS A 212 -1.38 21.98 10.77
N GLU A 213 -1.86 20.94 10.08
CA GLU A 213 -1.04 20.08 9.22
C GLU A 213 -0.39 20.87 8.07
N TYR A 214 -1.14 21.81 7.51
CA TYR A 214 -0.67 22.73 6.47
C TYR A 214 0.48 23.62 6.98
N ARG A 215 0.37 24.17 8.18
CA ARG A 215 1.42 24.94 8.83
C ARG A 215 2.65 24.09 9.15
N GLU A 216 2.45 22.87 9.63
CA GLU A 216 3.54 21.90 9.83
C GLU A 216 4.25 21.55 8.51
N LEU A 217 3.51 21.40 7.41
CA LEU A 217 4.10 21.20 6.08
C LEU A 217 4.96 22.37 5.66
N ILE A 218 4.46 23.60 5.79
CA ILE A 218 5.22 24.82 5.47
C ILE A 218 6.50 24.89 6.32
N LYS A 219 6.38 24.70 7.63
CA LYS A 219 7.52 24.66 8.56
C LYS A 219 8.54 23.61 8.17
N LYS A 220 8.08 22.41 7.81
CA LYS A 220 8.94 21.33 7.34
C LYS A 220 9.66 21.68 6.04
N MET A 221 8.98 22.32 5.08
CA MET A 221 9.60 22.76 3.82
C MET A 221 10.76 23.72 4.09
N PHE A 222 10.58 24.70 4.98
CA PHE A 222 11.66 25.58 5.39
C PHE A 222 12.77 24.86 6.15
N SER A 223 12.43 23.88 6.99
CA SER A 223 13.41 23.10 7.75
C SER A 223 14.25 22.18 6.86
N ASP A 224 13.63 21.52 5.88
CA ASP A 224 14.31 20.60 4.95
C ASP A 224 15.30 21.32 4.02
N GLU A 225 15.12 22.63 3.82
CA GLU A 225 16.00 23.46 3.01
C GLU A 225 17.34 23.79 3.70
N LYS A 226 17.42 23.63 5.02
CA LYS A 226 18.64 23.90 5.81
C LYS A 226 19.86 23.21 5.21
N LYS A 227 19.74 21.95 4.85
CA LYS A 227 20.84 21.16 4.25
C LYS A 227 21.43 21.78 2.98
N TYR A 228 20.62 22.48 2.19
CA TYR A 228 21.08 23.14 0.97
C TYR A 228 21.86 24.42 1.29
N PHE A 229 21.44 25.15 2.34
CA PHE A 229 22.21 26.29 2.81
C PHE A 229 23.53 25.88 3.45
N ASP A 230 23.54 24.86 4.30
CA ASP A 230 24.75 24.33 4.92
C ASP A 230 25.75 23.87 3.85
N LEU A 231 25.26 23.18 2.80
CA LEU A 231 26.08 22.78 1.67
C LEU A 231 26.63 23.98 0.90
N LEU A 232 25.80 24.98 0.60
CA LEU A 232 26.21 26.17 -0.10
C LEU A 232 27.25 26.98 0.70
N LEU A 233 27.04 27.14 2.01
CA LEU A 233 27.98 27.84 2.89
C LEU A 233 29.32 27.09 2.99
N GLY A 234 29.30 25.76 3.08
CA GLY A 234 30.51 24.94 3.07
C GLY A 234 31.31 25.10 1.78
N MET A 235 30.67 25.02 0.63
CA MET A 235 31.33 25.20 -0.67
C MET A 235 31.92 26.58 -0.86
N LEU A 236 31.24 27.63 -0.39
CA LEU A 236 31.76 29.02 -0.44
C LEU A 236 32.93 29.24 0.52
N ASP A 237 32.93 28.54 1.66
CA ASP A 237 34.00 28.55 2.63
C ASP A 237 35.27 27.90 2.09
N ASP A 238 35.12 26.68 1.57
CA ASP A 238 36.21 25.90 0.96
C ASP A 238 36.86 26.63 -0.22
N ALA A 239 36.05 27.37 -0.99
CA ALA A 239 36.52 28.20 -2.10
C ALA A 239 37.06 29.56 -1.67
N GLY A 240 37.03 29.93 -0.39
CA GLY A 240 37.49 31.24 0.11
C GLY A 240 36.63 32.42 -0.34
N CYS A 241 35.37 32.22 -0.74
CA CYS A 241 34.46 33.26 -1.24
C CYS A 241 33.74 33.99 -0.10
N VAL A 242 34.49 34.80 0.68
CA VAL A 242 34.03 35.45 1.90
C VAL A 242 32.85 36.40 1.64
N SER A 243 32.97 37.25 0.59
CA SER A 243 31.96 38.26 0.29
C SER A 243 30.57 37.69 -0.08
N LEU A 244 30.54 36.59 -0.77
CA LEU A 244 29.28 35.91 -1.11
C LEU A 244 28.76 35.06 0.06
N LYS A 245 29.67 34.42 0.81
CA LYS A 245 29.34 33.66 2.02
C LYS A 245 28.61 34.54 3.04
N GLU A 246 29.12 35.76 3.33
CA GLU A 246 28.46 36.69 4.25
C GLU A 246 27.05 37.07 3.81
N LYS A 247 26.81 37.30 2.51
CA LYS A 247 25.47 37.60 1.97
C LYS A 247 24.51 36.38 2.11
N VAL A 248 25.00 35.18 1.81
CA VAL A 248 24.21 33.95 1.98
C VAL A 248 23.95 33.70 3.46
N GLN A 249 24.94 33.96 4.34
CA GLN A 249 24.81 33.76 5.77
C GLN A 249 23.80 34.72 6.40
N LYS A 250 23.71 35.94 5.89
CA LYS A 250 22.68 36.93 6.29
C LYS A 250 21.28 36.43 5.91
N LEU A 251 21.09 35.90 4.70
CA LEU A 251 19.81 35.30 4.30
C LEU A 251 19.49 34.08 5.15
N PHE A 252 20.50 33.26 5.44
CA PHE A 252 20.38 32.07 6.27
C PHE A 252 19.83 32.38 7.68
N SER A 253 20.33 33.45 8.34
CA SER A 253 19.81 33.86 9.65
C SER A 253 18.31 34.23 9.59
N HIS A 254 17.84 34.78 8.50
CA HIS A 254 16.42 35.07 8.29
C HIS A 254 15.56 33.80 8.09
N VAL A 255 16.14 32.73 7.56
CA VAL A 255 15.42 31.44 7.33
C VAL A 255 15.36 30.58 8.59
N TYR A 256 16.39 30.62 9.43
CA TYR A 256 16.50 29.75 10.62
C TYR A 256 16.18 30.41 11.95
N GLU A 257 16.21 31.73 12.00
CA GLU A 257 15.69 32.53 13.09
C GLU A 257 14.56 33.41 12.55
N PRO A 258 13.50 32.83 11.98
CA PRO A 258 12.42 33.63 11.44
C PRO A 258 11.78 34.44 12.55
N ASN A 259 11.57 35.73 12.32
CA ASN A 259 10.73 36.57 13.18
C ASN A 259 9.23 36.13 13.11
N ILE A 260 8.94 35.01 12.46
CA ILE A 260 7.60 34.47 12.22
C ILE A 260 7.53 33.07 12.82
N ASP A 261 6.60 32.89 13.73
CA ASP A 261 6.21 31.55 14.17
C ASP A 261 5.20 30.98 13.15
N PHE A 262 5.64 30.03 12.32
CA PHE A 262 4.82 29.40 11.29
C PHE A 262 3.55 28.72 11.83
N MET A 263 3.52 28.40 13.12
CA MET A 263 2.37 27.72 13.74
C MET A 263 1.26 28.70 14.14
N THR A 264 1.61 29.94 14.41
CA THR A 264 0.68 30.96 14.93
C THR A 264 0.53 32.17 14.02
N ALA A 265 1.49 32.40 13.13
CA ALA A 265 1.49 33.57 12.22
C ALA A 265 0.31 33.49 11.23
N ASP A 266 -0.11 34.66 10.76
CA ASP A 266 -1.05 34.78 9.66
C ASP A 266 -0.45 34.19 8.35
N ILE A 267 -1.26 33.57 7.52
CA ILE A 267 -0.82 32.97 6.25
C ILE A 267 -0.28 34.04 5.29
N ASP A 268 -0.86 35.24 5.30
CA ASP A 268 -0.35 36.35 4.49
C ASP A 268 1.00 36.88 4.98
N ASP A 269 1.26 36.85 6.29
CA ASP A 269 2.57 37.16 6.84
C ASP A 269 3.62 36.14 6.40
N ILE A 270 3.24 34.83 6.40
CA ILE A 270 4.11 33.75 5.89
C ILE A 270 4.38 33.94 4.38
N ARG A 271 3.36 34.31 3.61
CA ARG A 271 3.50 34.63 2.17
C ARG A 271 4.41 35.80 1.92
N LEU A 272 4.23 36.88 2.66
CA LEU A 272 5.07 38.09 2.56
C LEU A 272 6.53 37.77 2.92
N TYR A 273 6.73 36.95 3.96
CA TYR A 273 8.03 36.45 4.37
C TYR A 273 8.69 35.60 3.25
N ALA A 274 7.97 34.66 2.64
CA ALA A 274 8.49 33.88 1.54
C ALA A 274 8.88 34.71 0.31
N LYS A 275 8.06 35.73 -0.03
CA LYS A 275 8.40 36.70 -1.10
C LYS A 275 9.68 37.48 -0.76
N LYS A 276 9.81 37.99 0.47
CA LYS A 276 10.98 38.70 0.93
C LYS A 276 12.25 37.86 0.83
N LEU A 277 12.17 36.55 1.15
CA LEU A 277 13.30 35.63 0.99
C LEU A 277 13.76 35.51 -0.47
N LEU A 278 12.81 35.48 -1.43
CA LEU A 278 13.16 35.46 -2.86
C LEU A 278 13.82 36.77 -3.31
N ASP A 279 13.28 37.91 -2.86
CA ASP A 279 13.74 39.22 -3.27
C ASP A 279 15.14 39.54 -2.69
N GLU A 280 15.38 39.14 -1.44
CA GLU A 280 16.67 39.31 -0.75
C GLU A 280 17.70 38.22 -1.11
N PHE A 281 17.33 37.20 -1.90
CA PHE A 281 18.28 36.15 -2.28
C PHE A 281 19.46 36.76 -3.07
N PRO A 282 20.71 36.59 -2.59
CA PRO A 282 21.85 37.29 -3.19
C PRO A 282 22.09 36.84 -4.64
N ALA A 283 22.44 37.78 -5.49
CA ALA A 283 23.00 37.42 -6.78
C ALA A 283 24.29 36.61 -6.56
N MET A 284 24.39 35.45 -7.17
CA MET A 284 25.55 34.56 -7.03
C MET A 284 26.76 35.14 -7.77
N ARG A 285 27.26 36.28 -7.24
CA ARG A 285 28.41 37.03 -7.78
C ARG A 285 29.38 37.33 -6.63
N VAL A 286 30.66 37.15 -6.91
CA VAL A 286 31.77 37.37 -5.98
C VAL A 286 32.55 38.64 -6.33
N SER A 287 33.42 39.07 -5.45
CA SER A 287 34.39 40.15 -5.67
C SER A 287 35.39 39.76 -6.78
N LYS A 288 36.12 40.76 -7.30
CA LYS A 288 37.12 40.49 -8.36
C LYS A 288 38.21 39.55 -7.90
N ASP A 289 38.59 39.65 -6.64
CA ASP A 289 39.69 38.89 -6.03
C ASP A 289 39.31 37.42 -5.76
N GLU A 290 38.02 37.14 -5.63
CA GLU A 290 37.47 35.77 -5.38
C GLU A 290 37.05 35.06 -6.68
N LYS A 291 37.19 35.68 -7.84
CA LYS A 291 36.58 35.20 -9.11
C LYS A 291 37.17 33.88 -9.57
N GLU A 292 38.48 33.70 -9.40
CA GLU A 292 39.18 32.50 -9.86
C GLU A 292 38.76 31.26 -9.03
N SER A 293 38.77 31.40 -7.70
CA SER A 293 38.35 30.35 -6.78
C SER A 293 36.84 30.03 -6.89
N TYR A 294 36.00 31.03 -7.17
CA TYR A 294 34.57 30.85 -7.34
C TYR A 294 34.23 30.05 -8.61
N GLU A 295 35.00 30.22 -9.69
CA GLU A 295 34.72 29.54 -10.95
C GLU A 295 34.73 28.02 -10.81
N GLU A 296 35.50 27.43 -9.87
CA GLU A 296 35.54 25.99 -9.60
C GLU A 296 34.24 25.45 -8.97
N VAL A 297 33.53 26.24 -8.15
CA VAL A 297 32.31 25.82 -7.44
C VAL A 297 31.04 26.47 -7.96
N LYS A 298 31.14 27.33 -8.95
CA LYS A 298 30.07 28.21 -9.47
C LYS A 298 28.83 27.43 -9.93
N ASP A 299 29.02 26.38 -10.72
CA ASP A 299 27.93 25.64 -11.31
C ASP A 299 27.08 24.93 -10.23
N GLU A 300 27.74 24.34 -9.24
CA GLU A 300 27.05 23.69 -8.12
C GLU A 300 26.38 24.72 -7.20
N CYS A 301 27.05 25.81 -6.89
CA CYS A 301 26.45 26.91 -6.12
C CYS A 301 25.20 27.49 -6.80
N GLN A 302 25.25 27.69 -8.12
CA GLN A 302 24.10 28.18 -8.89
C GLN A 302 22.98 27.16 -8.99
N LYS A 303 23.30 25.86 -9.03
CA LYS A 303 22.32 24.78 -9.03
C LYS A 303 21.56 24.70 -7.70
N ILE A 304 22.28 24.81 -6.57
CA ILE A 304 21.68 24.87 -5.23
C ILE A 304 20.79 26.10 -5.09
N ALA A 305 21.29 27.29 -5.49
CA ALA A 305 20.51 28.52 -5.46
C ALA A 305 19.24 28.47 -6.32
N ARG A 306 19.32 27.92 -7.52
CA ARG A 306 18.15 27.69 -8.39
C ARG A 306 17.14 26.76 -7.75
N LYS A 307 17.60 25.67 -7.11
CA LYS A 307 16.73 24.72 -6.44
C LYS A 307 15.99 25.35 -5.28
N PHE A 308 16.67 26.11 -4.42
CA PHE A 308 16.04 26.85 -3.33
C PHE A 308 14.97 27.83 -3.85
N LYS A 309 15.33 28.62 -4.87
CA LYS A 309 14.39 29.58 -5.47
C LYS A 309 13.15 28.87 -6.07
N ALA A 310 13.34 27.73 -6.70
CA ALA A 310 12.23 26.95 -7.26
C ALA A 310 11.27 26.46 -6.17
N ILE A 311 11.78 25.96 -5.06
CA ILE A 311 10.95 25.51 -3.93
C ILE A 311 10.14 26.66 -3.35
N ILE A 312 10.76 27.81 -3.09
CA ILE A 312 10.01 28.96 -2.55
C ILE A 312 9.02 29.51 -3.59
N LYS A 313 9.44 29.65 -4.86
CA LYS A 313 8.61 30.25 -5.89
C LYS A 313 7.52 29.33 -6.42
N ASP A 314 7.88 28.10 -6.76
CA ASP A 314 7.01 27.19 -7.51
C ASP A 314 6.19 26.30 -6.55
N ASP A 315 6.85 25.72 -5.52
CA ASP A 315 6.18 24.82 -4.59
C ASP A 315 5.43 25.60 -3.48
N LEU A 316 6.07 26.61 -2.86
CA LEU A 316 5.44 27.34 -1.76
C LEU A 316 4.50 28.44 -2.26
N LEU A 317 5.00 29.43 -3.01
CA LEU A 317 4.19 30.57 -3.48
C LEU A 317 3.32 30.23 -4.68
N GLY A 318 3.75 29.31 -5.55
CA GLY A 318 3.04 28.92 -6.77
C GLY A 318 1.99 27.83 -6.56
N SER A 319 2.07 27.06 -5.46
CA SER A 319 1.12 26.00 -5.20
C SER A 319 0.44 26.13 -3.82
N ILE A 320 1.20 26.36 -2.76
CA ILE A 320 0.68 26.36 -1.38
C ILE A 320 0.11 27.73 -0.98
N LEU A 321 0.85 28.80 -1.16
CA LEU A 321 0.48 30.17 -0.74
C LEU A 321 -0.01 31.03 -1.92
N THR A 322 -0.78 30.47 -2.84
CA THR A 322 -1.17 31.14 -4.09
C THR A 322 -2.19 32.25 -3.91
N VAL A 323 -3.08 32.11 -2.94
CA VAL A 323 -4.26 32.97 -2.79
C VAL A 323 -4.10 33.94 -1.61
N PRO A 324 -4.40 35.22 -1.77
CA PRO A 324 -4.50 36.17 -0.67
C PRO A 324 -5.63 35.83 0.30
N LEU A 325 -5.42 36.03 1.59
CA LEU A 325 -6.40 35.69 2.65
C LEU A 325 -7.74 36.42 2.44
N GLU A 326 -7.72 37.61 1.87
CA GLU A 326 -8.91 38.41 1.56
C GLU A 326 -9.88 37.69 0.60
N ARG A 327 -9.37 36.84 -0.29
CA ARG A 327 -10.18 36.05 -1.24
C ARG A 327 -10.56 34.66 -0.73
N GLU A 328 -9.98 34.22 0.35
CA GLU A 328 -10.24 32.87 0.87
C GLU A 328 -11.70 32.60 1.23
N PRO A 329 -12.45 33.53 1.89
CA PRO A 329 -13.85 33.29 2.20
C PRO A 329 -14.73 33.11 0.96
N GLU A 330 -14.40 33.79 -0.16
CA GLU A 330 -15.11 33.63 -1.43
C GLU A 330 -14.80 32.24 -2.04
N LEU A 331 -13.54 31.88 -2.11
CA LEU A 331 -13.09 30.59 -2.63
C LEU A 331 -13.58 29.42 -1.78
N MET A 332 -13.65 29.59 -0.46
CA MET A 332 -14.21 28.59 0.43
C MET A 332 -15.71 28.38 0.19
N ARG A 333 -16.50 29.43 -0.06
CA ARG A 333 -17.92 29.29 -0.44
C ARG A 333 -18.08 28.58 -1.78
N GLU A 334 -17.24 28.92 -2.75
CA GLU A 334 -17.25 28.21 -4.03
C GLU A 334 -16.88 26.73 -3.87
N ALA A 335 -15.84 26.45 -3.07
CA ALA A 335 -15.41 25.08 -2.78
C ALA A 335 -16.50 24.29 -2.03
N GLU A 336 -17.16 24.91 -1.05
CA GLU A 336 -18.30 24.34 -0.34
C GLU A 336 -19.44 23.97 -1.31
N ALA A 337 -19.84 24.92 -2.18
CA ALA A 337 -20.89 24.68 -3.15
C ALA A 337 -20.55 23.53 -4.12
N ARG A 338 -19.29 23.48 -4.56
CA ARG A 338 -18.77 22.41 -5.43
C ARG A 338 -18.75 21.06 -4.70
N LEU A 339 -18.33 21.03 -3.43
CA LEU A 339 -18.33 19.81 -2.62
C LEU A 339 -19.75 19.30 -2.34
N ILE A 340 -20.70 20.20 -2.06
CA ILE A 340 -22.11 19.84 -1.90
C ILE A 340 -22.63 19.21 -3.20
N MET A 341 -22.34 19.83 -4.36
CA MET A 341 -22.77 19.30 -5.64
C MET A 341 -22.12 17.94 -5.95
N PHE A 342 -20.83 17.80 -5.69
CA PHE A 342 -20.13 16.53 -5.82
C PHE A 342 -20.76 15.43 -4.93
N SER A 343 -21.06 15.74 -3.66
CA SER A 343 -21.74 14.82 -2.75
C SER A 343 -23.11 14.40 -3.29
N ARG A 344 -23.89 15.35 -3.86
CA ARG A 344 -25.18 15.05 -4.50
C ARG A 344 -25.02 14.11 -5.69
N ILE A 345 -24.02 14.35 -6.55
CA ILE A 345 -23.73 13.48 -7.70
C ILE A 345 -23.41 12.06 -7.22
N ILE A 346 -22.48 11.93 -6.27
CA ILE A 346 -22.05 10.63 -5.73
C ILE A 346 -23.22 9.85 -5.12
N LYS A 347 -24.04 10.50 -4.27
CA LYS A 347 -25.18 9.85 -3.61
C LYS A 347 -26.28 9.42 -4.59
N ASN A 348 -26.57 10.24 -5.60
CA ASN A 348 -27.55 9.89 -6.64
C ASN A 348 -27.02 8.77 -7.53
N MET A 349 -25.74 8.83 -7.91
CA MET A 349 -25.09 7.78 -8.70
C MET A 349 -25.08 6.44 -7.96
N ASP A 350 -24.75 6.44 -6.67
CA ASP A 350 -24.77 5.21 -5.84
C ASP A 350 -26.18 4.61 -5.79
N LYS A 351 -27.18 5.44 -5.54
CA LYS A 351 -28.60 5.02 -5.51
C LYS A 351 -29.06 4.41 -6.83
N ILE A 352 -28.73 5.05 -7.96
CA ILE A 352 -29.10 4.56 -9.30
C ILE A 352 -28.32 3.29 -9.62
N SER A 353 -27.00 3.26 -9.36
CA SER A 353 -26.15 2.09 -9.56
C SER A 353 -26.68 0.88 -8.77
N PHE A 354 -27.04 1.08 -7.51
CA PHE A 354 -27.60 0.02 -6.66
C PHE A 354 -28.94 -0.50 -7.23
N LYS A 355 -29.83 0.39 -7.69
CA LYS A 355 -31.10 0.01 -8.33
C LYS A 355 -30.87 -0.83 -9.59
N LEU A 356 -29.97 -0.41 -10.48
CA LEU A 356 -29.62 -1.14 -11.69
C LEU A 356 -29.05 -2.54 -11.38
N LYS A 357 -28.24 -2.66 -10.32
CA LYS A 357 -27.70 -3.93 -9.84
C LYS A 357 -28.79 -4.82 -9.22
N GLN A 358 -29.72 -4.23 -8.49
CA GLN A 358 -30.85 -4.93 -7.91
C GLN A 358 -31.79 -5.50 -8.99
N GLU A 359 -32.08 -4.75 -10.04
CA GLU A 359 -32.85 -5.20 -11.20
C GLU A 359 -32.19 -6.38 -11.93
N ARG A 360 -30.86 -6.40 -11.98
CA ARG A 360 -30.06 -7.50 -12.54
C ARG A 360 -29.83 -8.64 -11.55
N ASN A 361 -30.26 -8.49 -10.30
CA ASN A 361 -29.98 -9.37 -9.17
C ASN A 361 -28.49 -9.79 -9.08
N ALA A 362 -27.57 -8.84 -9.28
CA ALA A 362 -26.13 -9.08 -9.28
C ALA A 362 -25.39 -7.86 -8.72
N TYR A 363 -24.39 -8.11 -7.84
CA TYR A 363 -23.70 -7.09 -7.07
C TYR A 363 -22.19 -7.22 -7.23
N SER A 364 -21.47 -6.11 -7.12
CA SER A 364 -20.00 -6.11 -7.08
C SER A 364 -19.50 -6.54 -5.69
N PHE A 365 -18.23 -6.88 -5.57
CA PHE A 365 -17.63 -7.22 -4.28
C PHE A 365 -17.73 -6.07 -3.27
N SER A 366 -17.52 -4.82 -3.72
CA SER A 366 -17.70 -3.65 -2.87
C SER A 366 -19.14 -3.51 -2.36
N ASP A 367 -20.15 -3.76 -3.20
CA ASP A 367 -21.55 -3.74 -2.76
C ASP A 367 -21.80 -4.81 -1.69
N LEU A 368 -21.24 -6.01 -1.87
CA LEU A 368 -21.39 -7.10 -0.90
C LEU A 368 -20.73 -6.78 0.44
N GLU A 369 -19.56 -6.13 0.45
CA GLU A 369 -18.91 -5.69 1.69
C GLU A 369 -19.76 -4.63 2.40
N HIS A 370 -20.28 -3.61 1.70
CA HIS A 370 -21.18 -2.61 2.28
C HIS A 370 -22.49 -3.18 2.79
N LEU A 371 -23.09 -4.12 2.05
CA LEU A 371 -24.30 -4.82 2.48
C LEU A 371 -24.03 -5.68 3.73
N ALA A 372 -22.90 -6.39 3.78
CA ALA A 372 -22.48 -7.19 4.91
C ALA A 372 -22.28 -6.30 6.15
N LEU A 373 -21.56 -5.17 6.01
CA LEU A 373 -21.39 -4.21 7.08
C LEU A 373 -22.74 -3.68 7.59
N ARG A 374 -23.64 -3.29 6.68
CA ARG A 374 -24.98 -2.80 7.04
C ARG A 374 -25.80 -3.84 7.82
N VAL A 375 -25.72 -5.12 7.43
CA VAL A 375 -26.42 -6.21 8.13
C VAL A 375 -25.78 -6.47 9.50
N LEU A 376 -24.45 -6.43 9.61
CA LEU A 376 -23.74 -6.57 10.88
C LEU A 376 -23.86 -5.35 11.81
N CYS A 377 -24.29 -4.19 11.32
CA CYS A 377 -24.67 -3.06 12.16
C CYS A 377 -26.04 -3.26 12.85
N MET A 378 -26.77 -4.33 12.54
CA MET A 378 -27.98 -4.71 13.28
C MET A 378 -27.58 -5.55 14.49
N ASP A 379 -27.89 -5.07 15.70
CA ASP A 379 -27.44 -5.67 16.96
C ASP A 379 -27.79 -7.16 17.07
N ASP A 380 -28.97 -7.57 16.61
CA ASP A 380 -29.42 -8.97 16.63
C ASP A 380 -28.54 -9.87 15.75
N VAL A 381 -28.10 -9.39 14.59
CA VAL A 381 -27.21 -10.15 13.69
C VAL A 381 -25.78 -10.17 14.23
N ALA A 382 -25.27 -9.04 14.70
CA ALA A 382 -23.95 -8.96 15.31
C ALA A 382 -23.82 -9.93 16.50
N LEU A 383 -24.83 -9.99 17.35
CA LEU A 383 -24.88 -10.92 18.50
C LEU A 383 -24.86 -12.39 18.07
N ILE A 384 -25.61 -12.75 17.01
CA ILE A 384 -25.59 -14.12 16.47
C ILE A 384 -24.17 -14.50 16.03
N TYR A 385 -23.46 -13.62 15.29
CA TYR A 385 -22.10 -13.88 14.83
C TYR A 385 -21.10 -13.90 15.98
N LYS A 386 -21.23 -13.00 16.95
CA LYS A 386 -20.40 -12.96 18.16
C LYS A 386 -20.55 -14.23 19.00
N ASP A 387 -21.77 -14.78 19.08
CA ASP A 387 -22.02 -16.04 19.79
C ASP A 387 -21.53 -17.25 19.01
N ARG A 388 -21.68 -17.25 17.68
CA ARG A 388 -21.28 -18.33 16.79
C ARG A 388 -19.75 -18.40 16.61
N ILE A 389 -19.08 -17.28 16.34
CA ILE A 389 -17.66 -17.24 15.98
C ILE A 389 -16.80 -16.95 17.22
N LYS A 390 -16.19 -18.01 17.74
CA LYS A 390 -15.33 -17.93 18.93
C LYS A 390 -13.87 -17.63 18.61
N HIS A 391 -13.43 -17.89 17.38
CA HIS A 391 -12.06 -17.67 16.93
C HIS A 391 -12.03 -17.10 15.52
N ILE A 392 -11.30 -16.01 15.33
CA ILE A 392 -11.17 -15.30 14.05
C ILE A 392 -9.71 -15.25 13.67
N PHE A 393 -9.37 -15.79 12.52
CA PHE A 393 -8.04 -15.77 11.94
C PHE A 393 -8.01 -14.90 10.70
N VAL A 394 -7.04 -14.01 10.62
CA VAL A 394 -6.80 -13.22 9.40
C VAL A 394 -5.35 -13.44 8.96
N ASP A 395 -5.19 -14.08 7.81
CA ASP A 395 -3.89 -14.25 7.17
C ASP A 395 -3.59 -13.08 6.23
N GLU A 396 -2.31 -12.71 6.11
CA GLU A 396 -1.84 -11.55 5.34
C GLU A 396 -2.56 -10.24 5.76
N TYR A 397 -2.72 -10.04 7.09
CA TYR A 397 -3.49 -8.91 7.64
C TYR A 397 -2.97 -7.53 7.20
N GLN A 398 -1.68 -7.39 6.82
CA GLN A 398 -1.13 -6.15 6.24
C GLN A 398 -1.77 -5.74 4.90
N ASP A 399 -2.52 -6.65 4.26
CA ASP A 399 -3.22 -6.39 3.01
C ASP A 399 -4.74 -6.16 3.22
N SER A 400 -5.19 -6.08 4.47
CA SER A 400 -6.57 -5.73 4.82
C SER A 400 -6.85 -4.24 4.60
N ASN A 401 -8.12 -3.91 4.39
CA ASN A 401 -8.61 -2.54 4.24
C ASN A 401 -9.54 -2.14 5.41
N GLU A 402 -9.86 -0.84 5.49
CA GLU A 402 -10.72 -0.29 6.54
C GLU A 402 -12.12 -0.93 6.57
N MET A 403 -12.67 -1.29 5.41
CA MET A 403 -13.97 -1.95 5.31
C MET A 403 -13.97 -3.33 6.00
N GLN A 404 -12.93 -4.13 5.73
CA GLN A 404 -12.76 -5.46 6.31
C GLN A 404 -12.53 -5.37 7.81
N GLU A 405 -11.73 -4.39 8.22
CA GLU A 405 -11.49 -4.10 9.64
C GLU A 405 -12.79 -3.74 10.36
N GLU A 406 -13.60 -2.86 9.77
CA GLU A 406 -14.88 -2.44 10.36
C GLU A 406 -15.89 -3.61 10.43
N ILE A 407 -15.91 -4.49 9.43
CA ILE A 407 -16.72 -5.72 9.46
C ILE A 407 -16.32 -6.61 10.66
N LEU A 408 -15.02 -6.83 10.87
CA LEU A 408 -14.54 -7.62 12.01
C LEU A 408 -14.91 -6.99 13.34
N HIS A 409 -14.78 -5.68 13.47
CA HIS A 409 -15.13 -4.94 14.68
C HIS A 409 -16.58 -5.15 15.15
N LYS A 410 -17.51 -5.53 14.26
CA LYS A 410 -18.92 -5.73 14.62
C LYS A 410 -19.16 -6.94 15.50
N PHE A 411 -18.31 -7.97 15.42
CA PHE A 411 -18.51 -9.22 16.15
C PHE A 411 -17.24 -9.80 16.81
N ALA A 412 -16.07 -9.22 16.57
CA ALA A 412 -14.84 -9.64 17.24
C ALA A 412 -14.79 -9.17 18.69
N GLU A 413 -14.40 -10.07 19.61
CA GLU A 413 -14.23 -9.75 21.03
C GLU A 413 -13.14 -10.62 21.66
N ASN A 414 -11.92 -10.09 21.76
CA ASN A 414 -10.74 -10.78 22.31
C ASN A 414 -10.45 -12.15 21.69
N ASN A 415 -10.81 -12.36 20.45
CA ASN A 415 -10.76 -13.64 19.72
C ASN A 415 -10.04 -13.55 18.36
N LEU A 416 -9.33 -12.44 18.12
CA LEU A 416 -8.59 -12.21 16.88
C LEU A 416 -7.20 -12.85 16.91
N PHE A 417 -6.85 -13.55 15.85
CA PHE A 417 -5.51 -14.00 15.54
C PHE A 417 -5.08 -13.47 14.18
N LEU A 418 -4.29 -12.38 14.20
CA LEU A 418 -3.90 -11.62 13.03
C LEU A 418 -2.46 -11.96 12.67
N VAL A 419 -2.23 -12.41 11.44
CA VAL A 419 -0.90 -12.78 10.95
C VAL A 419 -0.53 -11.95 9.74
N GLY A 420 0.65 -11.35 9.76
CA GLY A 420 1.08 -10.53 8.63
C GLY A 420 2.54 -10.05 8.72
N ASP A 421 2.94 -9.31 7.69
CA ASP A 421 4.23 -8.63 7.64
C ASP A 421 4.08 -7.32 6.85
N VAL A 422 4.10 -6.19 7.52
CA VAL A 422 3.98 -4.85 6.90
C VAL A 422 4.95 -4.65 5.75
N LYS A 423 6.18 -5.22 5.84
CA LYS A 423 7.18 -5.15 4.77
C LYS A 423 6.77 -5.87 3.48
N GLN A 424 5.76 -6.75 3.56
CA GLN A 424 5.21 -7.50 2.43
C GLN A 424 3.91 -6.89 1.88
N SER A 425 3.44 -5.76 2.42
CA SER A 425 2.28 -5.08 1.88
C SER A 425 2.57 -4.48 0.51
N ILE A 426 1.94 -5.03 -0.52
CA ILE A 426 2.10 -4.63 -1.92
C ILE A 426 0.76 -4.36 -2.62
N TYR A 427 -0.36 -4.38 -1.88
CA TYR A 427 -1.72 -4.26 -2.42
C TYR A 427 -2.38 -2.91 -2.13
N ARG A 428 -1.61 -1.84 -1.90
CA ARG A 428 -2.15 -0.49 -1.71
C ARG A 428 -3.04 -0.02 -2.87
N PHE A 429 -2.77 -0.48 -4.09
CA PHE A 429 -3.62 -0.24 -5.26
C PHE A 429 -4.97 -0.98 -5.22
N ARG A 430 -5.17 -1.87 -4.25
CA ARG A 430 -6.43 -2.51 -3.87
C ARG A 430 -6.97 -2.00 -2.54
N PHE A 431 -6.57 -0.80 -2.16
CA PHE A 431 -6.97 -0.14 -0.91
C PHE A 431 -6.49 -0.83 0.37
N ALA A 432 -5.48 -1.71 0.30
CA ALA A 432 -4.83 -2.22 1.49
C ALA A 432 -4.26 -1.07 2.33
N GLU A 433 -4.49 -1.10 3.64
CA GLU A 433 -4.05 -0.06 4.58
C GLU A 433 -3.12 -0.65 5.66
N PRO A 434 -1.81 -0.67 5.41
CA PRO A 434 -0.83 -1.24 6.35
C PRO A 434 -0.81 -0.59 7.72
N SER A 435 -1.28 0.66 7.83
CA SER A 435 -1.36 1.38 9.12
C SER A 435 -2.32 0.69 10.10
N LEU A 436 -3.29 -0.09 9.62
CA LEU A 436 -4.16 -0.91 10.47
C LEU A 436 -3.35 -1.96 11.25
N PHE A 437 -2.42 -2.63 10.57
CA PHE A 437 -1.51 -3.58 11.21
C PHE A 437 -0.60 -2.87 12.22
N GLU A 438 0.04 -1.77 11.82
CA GLU A 438 0.94 -1.00 12.68
C GLU A 438 0.20 -0.46 13.91
N GLY A 439 -0.98 0.11 13.74
CA GLY A 439 -1.80 0.65 14.82
C GLY A 439 -2.19 -0.40 15.85
N ARG A 440 -2.64 -1.60 15.41
CA ARG A 440 -2.94 -2.71 16.32
C ARG A 440 -1.68 -3.27 16.98
N TYR A 441 -0.60 -3.40 16.24
CA TYR A 441 0.67 -3.86 16.77
C TYR A 441 1.17 -2.94 17.90
N ASP A 442 1.15 -1.63 17.69
CA ASP A 442 1.56 -0.64 18.69
C ASP A 442 0.59 -0.61 19.89
N ALA A 443 -0.71 -0.74 19.64
CA ALA A 443 -1.73 -0.82 20.72
C ALA A 443 -1.53 -2.06 21.61
N TYR A 444 -1.18 -3.21 21.04
CA TYR A 444 -0.95 -4.46 21.79
C TYR A 444 0.42 -4.51 22.48
N LEU A 445 1.38 -3.68 22.08
CA LEU A 445 2.62 -3.48 22.83
C LEU A 445 2.44 -2.65 24.09
N GLY A 446 1.36 -1.87 24.20
CA GLY A 446 1.07 -1.03 25.37
C GLY A 446 0.71 -1.84 26.61
N THR A 447 1.00 -1.29 27.79
CA THR A 447 0.80 -1.95 29.11
C THR A 447 -0.66 -2.18 29.50
N SER A 448 -1.60 -1.58 28.76
CA SER A 448 -3.07 -1.69 28.99
C SER A 448 -3.78 -2.49 27.91
N SER A 449 -3.05 -3.19 27.04
CA SER A 449 -3.64 -3.88 25.89
C SER A 449 -4.33 -5.18 26.27
N SER A 450 -5.48 -5.43 25.69
CA SER A 450 -6.19 -6.71 25.75
C SER A 450 -5.57 -7.78 24.81
N GLY A 451 -4.47 -7.45 24.10
CA GLY A 451 -3.87 -8.31 23.09
C GLY A 451 -2.40 -8.62 23.32
N GLY A 452 -1.91 -9.65 22.65
CA GLY A 452 -0.51 -10.08 22.66
C GLY A 452 0.19 -9.86 21.32
N VAL A 453 1.48 -9.51 21.38
CA VAL A 453 2.34 -9.38 20.20
C VAL A 453 3.33 -10.54 20.16
N VAL A 454 3.46 -11.16 19.00
CA VAL A 454 4.44 -12.23 18.74
C VAL A 454 5.23 -11.92 17.47
N ASP A 455 6.56 -11.79 17.60
CA ASP A 455 7.46 -11.57 16.47
C ASP A 455 8.09 -12.89 16.01
N LEU A 456 7.87 -13.26 14.76
CA LEU A 456 8.53 -14.40 14.09
C LEU A 456 9.60 -13.87 13.15
N LYS A 457 10.83 -13.71 13.65
CA LYS A 457 11.96 -13.12 12.91
C LYS A 457 12.77 -14.15 12.13
N GLU A 458 12.70 -15.43 12.53
CA GLU A 458 13.50 -16.49 11.96
C GLU A 458 12.99 -16.88 10.56
N ASN A 459 13.84 -16.71 9.55
CA ASN A 459 13.57 -17.15 8.20
C ASN A 459 14.13 -18.58 8.01
N TYR A 460 13.23 -19.53 7.77
CA TYR A 460 13.58 -20.94 7.52
C TYR A 460 13.62 -21.29 6.02
N ARG A 461 13.32 -20.34 5.14
CA ARG A 461 13.23 -20.51 3.69
C ARG A 461 14.52 -20.15 2.97
N SER A 462 15.05 -18.98 3.27
CA SER A 462 16.15 -18.37 2.51
C SER A 462 17.52 -18.70 3.13
N LYS A 463 18.56 -18.65 2.30
CA LYS A 463 19.95 -18.76 2.75
C LYS A 463 20.44 -17.46 3.39
N GLN A 464 21.48 -17.55 4.23
CA GLN A 464 22.03 -16.42 4.98
C GLN A 464 22.37 -15.22 4.07
N ALA A 465 23.07 -15.44 2.96
CA ALA A 465 23.47 -14.36 2.06
C ALA A 465 22.27 -13.58 1.50
N VAL A 466 21.14 -14.26 1.22
CA VAL A 466 19.89 -13.60 0.77
C VAL A 466 19.30 -12.77 1.91
N ILE A 467 19.29 -13.30 3.13
CA ILE A 467 18.80 -12.60 4.32
C ILE A 467 19.65 -11.34 4.59
N ASP A 468 20.96 -11.45 4.52
CA ASP A 468 21.89 -10.33 4.74
C ASP A 468 21.71 -9.24 3.67
N ALA A 469 21.57 -9.63 2.41
CA ALA A 469 21.32 -8.69 1.32
C ALA A 469 19.96 -7.97 1.47
N VAL A 470 18.90 -8.69 1.86
CA VAL A 470 17.57 -8.10 2.12
C VAL A 470 17.63 -7.12 3.30
N ASN A 471 18.27 -7.52 4.41
CA ASN A 471 18.44 -6.64 5.58
C ASN A 471 19.22 -5.36 5.23
N ALA A 472 20.32 -5.48 4.46
CA ALA A 472 21.12 -4.34 4.03
C ALA A 472 20.31 -3.39 3.14
N LEU A 473 19.57 -3.94 2.16
CA LEU A 473 18.74 -3.15 1.26
C LEU A 473 17.59 -2.44 2.01
N PHE A 474 16.88 -3.17 2.86
CA PHE A 474 15.73 -2.63 3.59
C PHE A 474 16.14 -1.56 4.61
N LYS A 475 17.30 -1.72 5.25
CA LYS A 475 17.86 -0.67 6.11
C LYS A 475 18.12 0.64 5.36
N ALA A 476 18.45 0.56 4.06
CA ALA A 476 18.70 1.74 3.24
C ALA A 476 17.43 2.40 2.68
N VAL A 477 16.34 1.64 2.46
CA VAL A 477 15.17 2.13 1.71
C VAL A 477 13.87 2.19 2.52
N ILE A 478 13.76 1.47 3.64
CA ILE A 478 12.57 1.49 4.49
C ILE A 478 12.82 2.41 5.68
N PRO A 479 12.06 3.52 5.82
CA PRO A 479 12.10 4.33 7.02
C PRO A 479 11.75 3.48 8.25
N LYS A 480 12.45 3.69 9.37
CA LYS A 480 12.23 2.96 10.63
C LYS A 480 12.51 1.44 10.58
N TYR A 481 13.36 0.97 9.64
CA TYR A 481 13.83 -0.41 9.65
C TYR A 481 14.77 -0.64 10.85
N ASP A 482 14.27 -1.26 11.90
CA ASP A 482 14.97 -1.51 13.17
C ASP A 482 15.14 -3.02 13.45
N GLU A 483 15.63 -3.36 14.64
CA GLU A 483 15.84 -4.75 15.06
C GLU A 483 14.53 -5.58 15.13
N ARG A 484 13.36 -4.94 15.20
CA ARG A 484 12.05 -5.62 15.16
C ARG A 484 11.77 -6.19 13.77
N HIS A 485 12.23 -5.48 12.74
CA HIS A 485 12.00 -5.82 11.32
C HIS A 485 13.08 -6.72 10.73
N ARG A 486 14.21 -6.84 11.41
CA ARG A 486 15.37 -7.57 10.91
C ARG A 486 15.10 -9.06 10.80
N LEU A 487 15.40 -9.64 9.63
CA LEU A 487 15.36 -11.08 9.39
C LEU A 487 16.56 -11.78 10.03
N VAL A 488 16.31 -12.93 10.64
CA VAL A 488 17.35 -13.80 11.21
C VAL A 488 17.27 -15.17 10.55
N ALA A 489 18.41 -15.81 10.25
CA ALA A 489 18.39 -17.16 9.69
C ALA A 489 17.97 -18.18 10.74
N GLY A 490 16.90 -18.91 10.47
CA GLY A 490 16.36 -19.95 11.36
C GLY A 490 17.07 -21.30 11.25
N ARG A 491 17.90 -21.50 10.22
CA ARG A 491 18.65 -22.75 10.01
C ARG A 491 20.11 -22.58 10.44
N LYS A 492 20.58 -23.42 11.37
CA LYS A 492 21.94 -23.34 11.94
C LYS A 492 23.03 -23.97 11.05
N ASN A 493 22.72 -24.90 10.16
CA ASN A 493 23.65 -25.55 9.26
C ASN A 493 23.36 -25.16 7.82
N GLN A 494 24.17 -24.25 7.29
CA GLN A 494 24.13 -23.88 5.89
C GLN A 494 25.46 -24.29 5.26
N ASP A 495 25.56 -25.54 4.84
CA ASP A 495 26.72 -26.07 4.12
C ASP A 495 26.90 -25.47 2.73
N PHE A 496 25.96 -24.62 2.28
CA PHE A 496 26.01 -23.89 1.03
C PHE A 496 25.86 -22.40 1.25
N ILE A 497 26.93 -21.66 0.98
CA ILE A 497 26.93 -20.20 0.93
C ILE A 497 26.07 -19.79 -0.28
N GLY A 498 24.91 -19.19 -0.02
CA GLY A 498 24.13 -18.54 -1.07
C GLY A 498 24.91 -17.31 -1.59
N GLU A 499 24.76 -17.00 -2.86
CA GLU A 499 25.33 -15.81 -3.48
C GLU A 499 24.21 -14.84 -3.85
N VAL A 500 24.41 -13.55 -3.56
CA VAL A 500 23.59 -12.46 -4.09
C VAL A 500 24.46 -11.62 -4.99
N LYS A 501 24.11 -11.59 -6.28
CA LYS A 501 24.85 -10.87 -7.29
C LYS A 501 24.09 -9.64 -7.73
N VAL A 502 24.71 -8.47 -7.68
CA VAL A 502 24.16 -7.23 -8.21
C VAL A 502 24.81 -6.99 -9.58
N CYS A 503 24.00 -7.05 -10.62
CA CYS A 503 24.44 -6.77 -11.97
C CYS A 503 23.97 -5.39 -12.40
N LYS A 504 24.91 -4.44 -12.62
CA LYS A 504 24.61 -3.13 -13.20
C LYS A 504 24.80 -3.22 -14.70
N ALA A 505 23.75 -3.01 -15.46
CA ALA A 505 23.79 -2.95 -16.91
C ALA A 505 23.72 -1.48 -17.36
N GLU A 506 24.77 -0.99 -17.97
CA GLU A 506 24.77 0.30 -18.67
C GLU A 506 24.51 0.06 -20.14
N PHE A 507 23.40 0.59 -20.64
CA PHE A 507 23.09 0.55 -22.06
C PHE A 507 23.64 1.82 -22.72
N ASP A 508 24.81 1.69 -23.35
CA ASP A 508 25.37 2.72 -24.21
C ASP A 508 25.09 2.37 -25.67
N LYS A 509 24.58 3.33 -26.44
CA LYS A 509 24.37 3.17 -27.87
C LYS A 509 25.69 3.00 -28.64
N GLU A 510 26.81 3.38 -28.06
CA GLU A 510 28.14 3.18 -28.68
C GLU A 510 28.45 1.68 -28.87
N ILE A 511 27.88 0.78 -28.07
CA ILE A 511 28.01 -0.67 -28.28
C ILE A 511 27.51 -1.11 -29.65
N LEU A 512 26.56 -0.38 -30.24
CA LEU A 512 26.05 -0.64 -31.59
C LEU A 512 27.07 -0.34 -32.68
N ASN A 513 28.14 0.41 -32.37
CA ASN A 513 29.19 0.80 -33.28
C ASN A 513 30.50 0.00 -33.13
N ASP A 514 30.55 -0.91 -32.12
CA ASP A 514 31.74 -1.74 -31.89
C ASP A 514 32.03 -2.66 -33.07
N GLU A 515 33.16 -2.40 -33.78
CA GLU A 515 33.55 -3.14 -34.97
C GLU A 515 33.92 -4.60 -34.70
N LYS A 516 34.42 -4.92 -33.45
CA LYS A 516 34.73 -6.29 -33.08
C LYS A 516 33.44 -7.12 -32.90
N LEU A 517 32.40 -6.53 -32.34
CA LEU A 517 31.11 -7.17 -32.25
C LEU A 517 30.43 -7.29 -33.63
N LYS A 518 30.56 -6.29 -34.48
CA LYS A 518 30.02 -6.30 -35.86
C LYS A 518 30.67 -7.34 -36.74
N SER A 519 31.94 -7.69 -36.53
CA SER A 519 32.66 -8.70 -37.31
C SER A 519 32.16 -10.13 -37.06
N ASN A 520 31.53 -10.40 -35.92
CA ASN A 520 30.96 -11.70 -35.62
C ASN A 520 29.48 -11.76 -36.01
N GLU A 521 29.12 -12.74 -36.85
CA GLU A 521 27.77 -12.87 -37.43
C GLU A 521 26.67 -13.02 -36.38
N LYS A 522 26.95 -13.78 -35.32
CA LYS A 522 26.03 -13.97 -34.18
C LYS A 522 25.82 -12.67 -33.45
N TYR A 523 26.88 -11.92 -33.14
CA TYR A 523 26.74 -10.65 -32.41
C TYR A 523 26.12 -9.56 -33.30
N ARG A 524 26.38 -9.55 -34.59
CA ARG A 524 25.74 -8.64 -35.54
C ARG A 524 24.22 -8.78 -35.55
N TYR A 525 23.72 -10.01 -35.44
CA TYR A 525 22.28 -10.27 -35.30
C TYR A 525 21.71 -9.67 -34.01
N TYR A 526 22.37 -9.92 -32.87
CA TYR A 526 21.93 -9.32 -31.58
C TYR A 526 22.01 -7.79 -31.58
N LEU A 527 23.04 -7.19 -32.17
CA LEU A 527 23.16 -5.73 -32.29
C LEU A 527 21.98 -5.12 -33.07
N LYS A 528 21.55 -5.75 -34.17
CA LYS A 528 20.34 -5.32 -34.88
C LYS A 528 19.07 -5.37 -34.02
N LEU A 529 18.91 -6.44 -33.25
CA LEU A 529 17.78 -6.57 -32.35
C LEU A 529 17.84 -5.56 -31.19
N ILE A 530 19.01 -5.29 -30.64
CA ILE A 530 19.23 -4.27 -29.63
C ILE A 530 18.88 -2.88 -30.17
N ASP A 531 19.32 -2.56 -31.39
CA ASP A 531 19.00 -1.28 -32.05
C ASP A 531 17.48 -1.11 -32.24
N THR A 532 16.78 -2.17 -32.64
CA THR A 532 15.35 -2.16 -32.93
C THR A 532 14.49 -2.19 -31.64
N LEU A 533 14.84 -3.03 -30.67
CA LEU A 533 14.03 -3.33 -29.49
C LEU A 533 14.47 -2.56 -28.23
N GLY A 534 15.70 -2.00 -28.27
CA GLY A 534 16.25 -1.11 -27.24
C GLY A 534 16.70 -1.82 -25.96
N LYS A 535 16.82 -1.03 -24.90
CA LYS A 535 17.39 -1.44 -23.61
C LYS A 535 16.74 -2.66 -22.96
N ASP A 536 15.43 -2.81 -23.12
CA ASP A 536 14.71 -3.95 -22.49
C ASP A 536 15.14 -5.30 -23.09
N PHE A 537 15.41 -5.33 -24.39
CA PHE A 537 15.93 -6.54 -25.06
C PHE A 537 17.37 -6.83 -24.61
N TYR A 538 18.21 -5.79 -24.52
CA TYR A 538 19.58 -5.91 -24.01
C TYR A 538 19.60 -6.45 -22.56
N GLU A 539 18.76 -5.91 -21.69
CA GLU A 539 18.58 -6.41 -20.31
C GLU A 539 18.16 -7.89 -20.31
N GLY A 540 17.25 -8.28 -21.22
CA GLY A 540 16.84 -9.67 -21.38
C GLY A 540 17.98 -10.61 -21.76
N LEU A 541 18.92 -10.17 -22.63
CA LEU A 541 20.12 -10.94 -22.97
C LEU A 541 21.05 -11.12 -21.78
N LEU A 542 21.23 -10.09 -20.95
CA LEU A 542 22.04 -10.17 -19.73
C LEU A 542 21.42 -11.14 -18.71
N ILE A 543 20.10 -11.04 -18.46
CA ILE A 543 19.37 -11.96 -17.60
C ILE A 543 19.52 -13.40 -18.12
N GLY A 544 19.32 -13.62 -19.42
CA GLY A 544 19.44 -14.93 -20.02
C GLY A 544 20.85 -15.53 -19.93
N SER A 545 21.89 -14.70 -20.04
CA SER A 545 23.28 -15.14 -19.86
C SER A 545 23.55 -15.60 -18.45
N GLU A 546 23.03 -14.89 -17.42
CA GLU A 546 23.17 -15.28 -16.02
C GLU A 546 22.38 -16.57 -15.71
N ILE A 547 21.17 -16.70 -16.25
CA ILE A 547 20.36 -17.93 -16.14
C ILE A 547 21.12 -19.12 -16.74
N LYS A 548 21.65 -18.97 -17.94
CA LYS A 548 22.40 -20.03 -18.64
C LYS A 548 23.66 -20.43 -17.88
N ALA A 549 24.34 -19.48 -17.26
CA ALA A 549 25.49 -19.74 -16.41
C ALA A 549 25.13 -20.42 -15.07
N ALA A 550 23.88 -20.27 -14.60
CA ALA A 550 23.39 -20.85 -13.37
C ALA A 550 22.85 -22.28 -13.55
N VAL A 551 22.18 -22.56 -14.67
CA VAL A 551 21.58 -23.87 -14.97
C VAL A 551 22.65 -24.98 -14.98
N GLY A 552 22.33 -26.11 -14.34
CA GLY A 552 23.24 -27.25 -14.17
C GLY A 552 24.15 -27.19 -12.96
N ARG A 553 24.20 -26.05 -12.23
CA ARG A 553 24.91 -25.99 -10.93
C ARG A 553 24.23 -26.88 -9.91
N GLU A 554 25.01 -27.54 -9.08
CA GLU A 554 24.48 -28.37 -8.01
C GLU A 554 24.02 -27.54 -6.82
N TYR A 555 22.88 -27.89 -6.22
CA TYR A 555 22.38 -27.32 -4.99
C TYR A 555 21.77 -28.40 -4.10
N PHE A 556 21.75 -28.17 -2.80
CA PHE A 556 21.10 -29.04 -1.84
C PHE A 556 19.63 -28.62 -1.64
N ASP A 557 18.71 -29.50 -2.00
CA ASP A 557 17.28 -29.32 -1.73
C ASP A 557 16.99 -29.75 -0.28
N ALA A 558 16.88 -28.77 0.60
CA ALA A 558 16.66 -29.01 2.02
C ALA A 558 15.25 -29.57 2.35
N LYS A 559 14.29 -29.49 1.41
CA LYS A 559 12.94 -30.03 1.57
C LYS A 559 12.94 -31.54 1.32
N GLU A 560 13.68 -31.97 0.32
CA GLU A 560 13.80 -33.36 -0.06
C GLU A 560 15.05 -34.06 0.53
N GLY A 561 16.00 -33.28 1.06
CA GLY A 561 17.23 -33.82 1.66
C GLY A 561 18.22 -34.37 0.65
N VAL A 562 18.16 -33.94 -0.63
CA VAL A 562 18.96 -34.48 -1.72
C VAL A 562 19.70 -33.39 -2.50
N GLN A 563 20.80 -33.77 -3.13
CA GLN A 563 21.52 -32.93 -4.09
C GLN A 563 20.78 -32.93 -5.44
N LYS A 564 20.53 -31.75 -5.98
CA LYS A 564 19.87 -31.54 -7.28
C LYS A 564 20.70 -30.61 -8.17
N LYS A 565 20.46 -30.70 -9.48
CA LYS A 565 20.97 -29.72 -10.45
C LYS A 565 19.89 -28.70 -10.75
N LEU A 566 20.27 -27.43 -10.75
CA LEU A 566 19.38 -26.31 -11.06
C LEU A 566 18.86 -26.42 -12.49
N GLN A 567 17.54 -26.38 -12.64
CA GLN A 567 16.83 -26.40 -13.91
C GLN A 567 16.20 -25.05 -14.21
N PHE A 568 15.81 -24.82 -15.45
CA PHE A 568 15.08 -23.59 -15.83
C PHE A 568 13.79 -23.39 -15.03
N SER A 569 13.08 -24.46 -14.67
CA SER A 569 11.88 -24.45 -13.84
C SER A 569 12.10 -23.96 -12.42
N ASP A 570 13.35 -23.97 -11.93
CA ASP A 570 13.71 -23.53 -10.58
C ASP A 570 14.03 -22.01 -10.51
N ILE A 571 13.98 -21.33 -11.66
CA ILE A 571 14.38 -19.92 -11.81
C ILE A 571 13.16 -19.06 -12.10
N ALA A 572 12.98 -18.00 -11.34
CA ALA A 572 11.95 -17.00 -11.59
C ALA A 572 12.57 -15.63 -11.87
N VAL A 573 12.00 -14.91 -12.84
CA VAL A 573 12.38 -13.53 -13.17
C VAL A 573 11.23 -12.62 -12.80
N LEU A 574 11.48 -11.66 -11.91
CA LEU A 574 10.46 -10.76 -11.37
C LEU A 574 10.65 -9.34 -11.93
N PHE A 575 9.56 -8.73 -12.36
CA PHE A 575 9.51 -7.34 -12.83
C PHE A 575 8.41 -6.56 -12.11
N ARG A 576 8.63 -5.28 -11.91
CA ARG A 576 7.59 -4.38 -11.41
C ARG A 576 6.39 -4.31 -12.37
N SER A 577 6.64 -4.35 -13.70
CA SER A 577 5.62 -4.35 -14.73
C SER A 577 6.10 -5.15 -15.92
N ILE A 578 5.25 -6.07 -16.39
CA ILE A 578 5.51 -6.87 -17.60
C ILE A 578 5.01 -6.13 -18.85
N LYS A 579 4.09 -5.16 -18.71
CA LYS A 579 3.50 -4.43 -19.84
C LYS A 579 4.58 -3.67 -20.64
N GLY A 580 4.66 -3.93 -21.93
CA GLY A 580 5.65 -3.33 -22.85
C GLY A 580 7.03 -3.99 -22.84
N ARG A 581 7.52 -4.49 -21.72
CA ARG A 581 8.85 -5.08 -21.53
C ARG A 581 8.86 -6.61 -21.71
N GLY A 582 7.84 -7.27 -21.22
CA GLY A 582 7.80 -8.73 -21.13
C GLY A 582 8.02 -9.45 -22.46
N LYS A 583 7.43 -8.95 -23.54
CA LYS A 583 7.63 -9.53 -24.89
C LYS A 583 9.07 -9.42 -25.37
N LYS A 584 9.74 -8.31 -25.11
CA LYS A 584 11.13 -8.07 -25.55
C LYS A 584 12.12 -8.95 -24.77
N ILE A 585 11.91 -9.04 -23.45
CA ILE A 585 12.74 -9.87 -22.56
C ILE A 585 12.52 -11.36 -22.88
N ARG A 586 11.27 -11.77 -23.06
CA ARG A 586 10.96 -13.15 -23.45
C ARG A 586 11.66 -13.52 -24.77
N LEU A 587 11.61 -12.65 -25.78
CA LEU A 587 12.32 -12.88 -27.05
C LEU A 587 13.83 -13.03 -26.82
N ALA A 588 14.43 -12.20 -25.97
CA ALA A 588 15.85 -12.31 -25.64
C ALA A 588 16.20 -13.65 -24.97
N LEU A 589 15.34 -14.12 -24.05
CA LEU A 589 15.52 -15.41 -23.38
C LEU A 589 15.35 -16.60 -24.33
N GLU A 590 14.41 -16.52 -25.28
CA GLU A 590 14.19 -17.57 -26.30
C GLU A 590 15.33 -17.68 -27.32
N LEU A 591 16.09 -16.60 -27.53
CA LEU A 591 17.22 -16.57 -28.47
C LEU A 591 18.55 -17.05 -27.87
N LEU A 592 18.65 -17.14 -26.57
CA LEU A 592 19.82 -17.63 -25.83
C LEU A 592 19.75 -19.12 -25.53
#